data_170839c5f16a2a499b7f277d730bfb77
#
_entry.id   170839c5f16a2a499b7f277d730bfb77
#
_cell.length_a   1.000
_cell.length_b   1.000
_cell.length_c   1.000
_cell.angle_alpha   90.00
_cell.angle_beta   90.00
_cell.angle_gamma   90.00
#
_symmetry.space_group_name_H-M   'P 1'
#
loop_
_entity.id
_entity.type
_entity.pdbx_description
1 polymer ?
#
loop_
_entity_poly.entity_id
_entity_poly.type
_entity_poly.pdbx_seq_one_letter_code
_entity_poly.pdbx_strand_id
1 'polypeptide(L)'
;YELSAKGRAMIQDSDVFVYENENMETWVPNLLKSMKDKKTKVIDATKGMVLLPGLEEEHEHEGGEEHHHEYDPHLWLSPHRAMKMVESIRDQLVAAYPDKKKTFEKNAQAYLKKLQALDQAYQDGLKDAKQKNFVTQHAAFRYLALDYGLNQVAISGISPDSEPSAARLRELTEYIKKNEIKVIYFEENASKSLAKTLSSEAGVELAVLNPLESLTDQEMKNGEDYVSVMKENLKALEKTTSQAGKDIQPEHEEDSKTVQKGYFEDSQVKDRSLANYAGDWKSVYPYLQDGTLDQVFDYKAKLNPTMTAAEYKEYYTKGYQTDIDRIKIDKDSMEFYQKGSSKKYTYKYVGKHILTYKKGNRGVRYLFEAKESDAGDFKYVQFSDHEITPVKAAHFHIFHGGKSQEALYDELENWPTYYPSNLSGLEVAQEMLAH
;
A
#
# COMPACT_ATOMS: atom_id res chain seq x y z
N TYR A 1 -0.18 -21.36 -8.47
CA TYR A 1 0.39 -21.63 -9.81
C TYR A 1 1.85 -22.06 -9.68
N GLU A 2 2.20 -23.15 -10.31
CA GLU A 2 3.57 -23.64 -10.43
C GLU A 2 4.02 -23.55 -11.87
N LEU A 3 5.22 -22.98 -12.07
CA LEU A 3 5.80 -22.87 -13.40
C LEU A 3 6.27 -24.24 -13.90
N SER A 4 5.79 -24.67 -15.06
CA SER A 4 6.20 -25.91 -15.69
C SER A 4 7.67 -25.86 -16.16
N ALA A 5 8.30 -27.02 -16.33
CA ALA A 5 9.65 -27.09 -16.90
C ALA A 5 9.71 -26.46 -18.29
N LYS A 6 8.67 -26.66 -19.12
CA LYS A 6 8.54 -26.05 -20.45
C LYS A 6 8.44 -24.52 -20.36
N GLY A 7 7.63 -24.01 -19.43
CA GLY A 7 7.49 -22.57 -19.20
C GLY A 7 8.80 -21.94 -18.74
N ARG A 8 9.54 -22.63 -17.85
CA ARG A 8 10.86 -22.19 -17.39
C ARG A 8 11.84 -22.09 -18.56
N ALA A 9 11.88 -23.11 -19.43
CA ALA A 9 12.74 -23.12 -20.61
C ALA A 9 12.41 -21.97 -21.57
N MET A 10 11.13 -21.71 -21.81
CA MET A 10 10.68 -20.60 -22.66
C MET A 10 11.17 -19.24 -22.11
N ILE A 11 11.09 -19.02 -20.82
CA ILE A 11 11.55 -17.78 -20.18
C ILE A 11 13.06 -17.65 -20.32
N GLN A 12 13.81 -18.71 -20.03
CA GLN A 12 15.27 -18.73 -20.12
C GLN A 12 15.79 -18.50 -21.54
N ASP A 13 15.05 -18.93 -22.54
CA ASP A 13 15.42 -18.79 -23.97
C ASP A 13 14.93 -17.46 -24.56
N SER A 14 14.13 -16.69 -23.87
CA SER A 14 13.62 -15.41 -24.34
C SER A 14 14.65 -14.29 -24.19
N ASP A 15 14.55 -13.26 -25.02
CA ASP A 15 15.36 -12.05 -24.89
C ASP A 15 14.87 -11.16 -23.74
N VAL A 16 13.55 -11.10 -23.57
CA VAL A 16 12.90 -10.28 -22.55
C VAL A 16 11.82 -11.09 -21.85
N PHE A 17 11.81 -11.02 -20.53
CA PHE A 17 10.75 -11.55 -19.71
C PHE A 17 10.08 -10.41 -18.95
N VAL A 18 8.80 -10.19 -19.20
CA VAL A 18 7.99 -9.16 -18.51
C VAL A 18 7.01 -9.87 -17.60
N TYR A 19 7.01 -9.48 -16.36
CA TYR A 19 6.00 -9.91 -15.38
C TYR A 19 5.37 -8.70 -14.71
N GLU A 20 4.20 -8.89 -14.11
CA GLU A 20 3.47 -7.78 -13.54
C GLU A 20 4.13 -7.31 -12.23
N ASN A 21 4.19 -8.20 -11.24
CA ASN A 21 4.73 -7.89 -9.93
C ASN A 21 4.93 -9.20 -9.13
N GLU A 22 5.92 -9.23 -8.24
CA GLU A 22 6.20 -10.42 -7.42
C GLU A 22 5.05 -10.77 -6.45
N ASN A 23 4.19 -9.80 -6.11
CA ASN A 23 3.01 -10.07 -5.28
C ASN A 23 1.89 -10.77 -6.07
N MET A 24 1.92 -10.70 -7.39
CA MET A 24 0.99 -11.40 -8.28
C MET A 24 1.58 -12.74 -8.76
N GLU A 25 2.74 -12.69 -9.38
CA GLU A 25 3.46 -13.88 -9.83
C GLU A 25 4.49 -14.30 -8.76
N THR A 26 4.01 -14.90 -7.69
CA THR A 26 4.81 -15.25 -6.51
C THR A 26 5.94 -16.23 -6.78
N TRP A 27 5.88 -16.94 -7.92
CA TRP A 27 6.88 -17.90 -8.37
C TRP A 27 8.11 -17.22 -9.03
N VAL A 28 8.01 -15.94 -9.40
CA VAL A 28 9.07 -15.23 -10.14
C VAL A 28 10.36 -15.06 -9.33
N PRO A 29 10.35 -14.66 -8.06
CA PRO A 29 11.61 -14.49 -7.32
C PRO A 29 12.49 -15.75 -7.32
N ASN A 30 11.91 -16.94 -7.15
CA ASN A 30 12.67 -18.20 -7.18
C ASN A 30 13.22 -18.51 -8.57
N LEU A 31 12.44 -18.22 -9.62
CA LEU A 31 12.89 -18.36 -11.00
C LEU A 31 14.11 -17.47 -11.27
N LEU A 32 14.06 -16.21 -10.87
CA LEU A 32 15.14 -15.24 -11.10
C LEU A 32 16.44 -15.64 -10.43
N LYS A 33 16.39 -16.27 -9.25
CA LYS A 33 17.56 -16.81 -8.57
C LYS A 33 18.27 -17.87 -9.40
N SER A 34 17.53 -18.66 -10.17
CA SER A 34 18.08 -19.70 -11.05
C SER A 34 18.58 -19.16 -12.40
N MET A 35 18.30 -17.89 -12.71
CA MET A 35 18.61 -17.25 -13.98
C MET A 35 19.79 -16.28 -13.95
N LYS A 36 20.58 -16.25 -12.87
CA LYS A 36 21.62 -15.24 -12.63
C LYS A 36 22.62 -15.03 -13.77
N ASP A 37 22.92 -16.07 -14.53
CA ASP A 37 23.92 -16.05 -15.61
C ASP A 37 23.28 -16.00 -17.01
N LYS A 38 21.98 -15.73 -17.12
CA LYS A 38 21.26 -15.71 -18.40
C LYS A 38 21.20 -14.30 -18.98
N LYS A 39 21.15 -14.24 -20.32
CA LYS A 39 21.09 -12.96 -21.06
C LYS A 39 19.69 -12.35 -21.10
N THR A 40 18.68 -13.03 -20.58
CA THR A 40 17.30 -12.55 -20.55
C THR A 40 17.18 -11.26 -19.74
N LYS A 41 16.62 -10.23 -20.35
CA LYS A 41 16.28 -8.99 -19.65
C LYS A 41 14.97 -9.17 -18.90
N VAL A 42 14.97 -8.94 -17.60
CA VAL A 42 13.80 -9.12 -16.74
C VAL A 42 13.18 -7.76 -16.47
N ILE A 43 11.89 -7.62 -16.74
CA ILE A 43 11.14 -6.38 -16.56
C ILE A 43 9.99 -6.61 -15.59
N ASP A 44 10.03 -5.93 -14.46
CA ASP A 44 8.90 -5.76 -13.56
C ASP A 44 8.05 -4.59 -14.07
N ALA A 45 6.82 -4.87 -14.48
CA ALA A 45 5.94 -3.85 -15.07
C ALA A 45 5.57 -2.73 -14.09
N THR A 46 5.72 -2.97 -12.79
CA THR A 46 5.39 -2.00 -11.72
C THR A 46 6.62 -1.34 -11.12
N LYS A 47 7.79 -1.50 -11.74
CA LYS A 47 9.04 -0.91 -11.24
C LYS A 47 8.89 0.60 -11.05
N GLY A 48 9.24 1.09 -9.87
CA GLY A 48 9.12 2.49 -9.50
C GLY A 48 7.75 2.89 -8.97
N MET A 49 6.81 1.98 -8.88
CA MET A 49 5.47 2.24 -8.35
C MET A 49 5.36 1.79 -6.90
N VAL A 50 4.73 2.60 -6.07
CA VAL A 50 4.37 2.24 -4.69
C VAL A 50 3.01 1.55 -4.72
N LEU A 51 2.90 0.42 -4.00
CA LEU A 51 1.68 -0.39 -3.94
C LEU A 51 0.92 -0.13 -2.64
N LEU A 52 -0.41 -0.23 -2.69
CA LEU A 52 -1.23 -0.27 -1.49
C LEU A 52 -0.91 -1.54 -0.68
N PRO A 53 -0.90 -1.46 0.65
CA PRO A 53 -0.85 -2.66 1.48
C PRO A 53 -2.01 -3.58 1.12
N GLY A 54 -1.78 -4.90 1.19
CA GLY A 54 -2.84 -5.87 1.04
C GLY A 54 -3.90 -5.69 2.12
N LEU A 55 -5.15 -6.04 1.80
CA LEU A 55 -6.18 -6.16 2.83
C LEU A 55 -5.80 -7.37 3.69
N GLU A 56 -5.90 -7.23 5.02
CA GLU A 56 -5.86 -8.36 5.92
C GLU A 56 -7.12 -9.20 5.68
N GLU A 57 -7.09 -10.05 4.64
CA GLU A 57 -7.93 -11.22 4.65
C GLU A 57 -7.43 -12.07 5.82
N GLU A 58 -8.35 -12.56 6.63
CA GLU A 58 -8.09 -13.35 7.82
C GLU A 58 -7.11 -14.50 7.55
N HIS A 59 -5.84 -14.19 7.46
CA HIS A 59 -4.79 -15.17 7.60
C HIS A 59 -4.47 -15.22 9.09
N GLU A 60 -5.03 -16.21 9.77
CA GLU A 60 -4.52 -16.64 11.05
C GLU A 60 -3.07 -17.04 10.86
N HIS A 61 -2.16 -16.11 11.04
CA HIS A 61 -0.75 -16.39 11.13
C HIS A 61 -0.49 -17.00 12.52
N GLU A 62 -0.59 -18.30 12.61
CA GLU A 62 0.02 -19.03 13.69
C GLU A 62 1.54 -18.87 13.57
N GLY A 63 2.10 -18.01 14.42
CA GLY A 63 3.47 -18.07 14.84
C GLY A 63 4.54 -17.80 13.79
N GLY A 64 4.84 -16.53 13.49
CA GLY A 64 5.99 -16.21 12.68
C GLY A 64 6.39 -14.74 12.80
N GLU A 65 7.60 -14.51 13.22
CA GLU A 65 8.20 -13.21 13.50
C GLU A 65 8.51 -12.36 12.23
N GLU A 66 7.97 -12.67 11.07
CA GLU A 66 8.19 -11.87 9.88
C GLU A 66 6.86 -11.34 9.34
N HIS A 67 6.61 -10.05 9.60
CA HIS A 67 5.55 -9.30 8.95
C HIS A 67 5.91 -9.09 7.48
N HIS A 68 5.66 -10.10 6.63
CA HIS A 68 5.59 -9.88 5.20
C HIS A 68 4.27 -9.18 4.93
N HIS A 69 4.33 -7.84 4.75
CA HIS A 69 3.20 -7.11 4.22
C HIS A 69 2.96 -7.61 2.80
N GLU A 70 1.86 -8.34 2.59
CA GLU A 70 1.39 -8.59 1.24
C GLU A 70 0.90 -7.25 0.68
N TYR A 71 1.36 -6.90 -0.51
CA TYR A 71 0.93 -5.70 -1.20
C TYR A 71 -0.09 -6.07 -2.27
N ASP A 72 -1.05 -5.16 -2.51
CA ASP A 72 -2.08 -5.37 -3.51
C ASP A 72 -1.47 -5.18 -4.91
N PRO A 73 -1.44 -6.22 -5.76
CA PRO A 73 -0.79 -6.14 -7.07
C PRO A 73 -1.69 -5.63 -8.20
N HIS A 74 -2.98 -5.38 -7.97
CA HIS A 74 -3.98 -5.15 -9.02
C HIS A 74 -3.95 -3.74 -9.63
N LEU A 75 -2.76 -3.21 -9.87
CA LEU A 75 -2.55 -1.86 -10.41
C LEU A 75 -3.15 -1.66 -11.80
N TRP A 76 -3.11 -2.71 -12.65
CA TRP A 76 -3.57 -2.64 -14.04
C TRP A 76 -5.09 -2.40 -14.17
N LEU A 77 -5.86 -2.64 -13.11
CA LEU A 77 -7.30 -2.43 -13.12
C LEU A 77 -7.70 -0.96 -12.96
N SER A 78 -6.74 -0.09 -12.70
CA SER A 78 -6.90 1.36 -12.83
C SER A 78 -6.26 1.83 -14.15
N PRO A 79 -7.02 2.37 -15.10
CA PRO A 79 -6.44 2.93 -16.33
C PRO A 79 -5.36 3.97 -16.07
N HIS A 80 -5.53 4.80 -15.04
CA HIS A 80 -4.52 5.78 -14.61
C HIS A 80 -3.19 5.12 -14.27
N ARG A 81 -3.21 4.00 -13.54
CA ARG A 81 -1.99 3.28 -13.16
C ARG A 81 -1.45 2.41 -14.28
N ALA A 82 -2.33 1.89 -15.13
CA ALA A 82 -1.90 1.15 -16.33
C ALA A 82 -1.00 2.01 -17.22
N MET A 83 -1.27 3.32 -17.32
CA MET A 83 -0.39 4.24 -18.04
C MET A 83 1.01 4.29 -17.41
N LYS A 84 1.11 4.31 -16.10
CA LYS A 84 2.40 4.27 -15.39
C LYS A 84 3.15 2.97 -15.65
N MET A 85 2.44 1.85 -15.71
CA MET A 85 3.02 0.56 -16.05
C MET A 85 3.59 0.56 -17.45
N VAL A 86 2.86 1.10 -18.44
CA VAL A 86 3.36 1.23 -19.82
C VAL A 86 4.61 2.09 -19.88
N GLU A 87 4.62 3.22 -19.18
CA GLU A 87 5.80 4.11 -19.10
C GLU A 87 7.00 3.37 -18.49
N SER A 88 6.79 2.62 -17.44
CA SER A 88 7.84 1.83 -16.77
C SER A 88 8.41 0.74 -17.68
N ILE A 89 7.56 -0.01 -18.37
CA ILE A 89 7.98 -1.02 -19.34
C ILE A 89 8.79 -0.37 -20.47
N ARG A 90 8.30 0.74 -21.03
CA ARG A 90 9.00 1.51 -22.07
C ARG A 90 10.39 1.91 -21.60
N ASP A 91 10.50 2.51 -20.43
CA ASP A 91 11.78 3.02 -19.91
C ASP A 91 12.78 1.88 -19.67
N GLN A 92 12.32 0.75 -19.17
CA GLN A 92 13.15 -0.43 -18.95
C GLN A 92 13.60 -1.06 -20.28
N LEU A 93 12.72 -1.09 -21.29
CA LEU A 93 13.08 -1.56 -22.63
C LEU A 93 14.10 -0.64 -23.31
N VAL A 94 13.93 0.67 -23.18
CA VAL A 94 14.88 1.66 -23.71
C VAL A 94 16.26 1.52 -23.06
N ALA A 95 16.29 1.31 -21.73
CA ALA A 95 17.53 1.08 -21.01
C ALA A 95 18.24 -0.22 -21.48
N ALA A 96 17.48 -1.28 -21.74
CA ALA A 96 18.01 -2.56 -22.21
C ALA A 96 18.45 -2.52 -23.69
N TYR A 97 17.74 -1.78 -24.51
CA TYR A 97 17.95 -1.70 -25.98
C TYR A 97 17.93 -0.23 -26.44
N PRO A 98 18.98 0.56 -26.13
CA PRO A 98 18.99 2.01 -26.46
C PRO A 98 18.87 2.30 -27.96
N ASP A 99 19.33 1.42 -28.82
CA ASP A 99 19.24 1.54 -30.27
C ASP A 99 17.80 1.45 -30.80
N LYS A 100 16.87 0.91 -30.01
CA LYS A 100 15.45 0.78 -30.36
C LYS A 100 14.56 1.82 -29.68
N LYS A 101 15.14 2.83 -29.03
CA LYS A 101 14.45 3.86 -28.29
C LYS A 101 13.28 4.49 -29.05
N LYS A 102 13.53 4.93 -30.30
CA LYS A 102 12.50 5.57 -31.11
C LYS A 102 11.28 4.68 -31.35
N THR A 103 11.50 3.40 -31.63
CA THR A 103 10.43 2.42 -31.85
C THR A 103 9.62 2.20 -30.57
N PHE A 104 10.29 1.99 -29.44
CA PHE A 104 9.62 1.77 -28.16
C PHE A 104 8.82 3.02 -27.72
N GLU A 105 9.40 4.20 -27.85
CA GLU A 105 8.70 5.45 -27.50
C GLU A 105 7.47 5.70 -28.38
N LYS A 106 7.59 5.44 -29.70
CA LYS A 106 6.48 5.59 -30.64
C LYS A 106 5.33 4.64 -30.31
N ASN A 107 5.64 3.37 -30.10
CA ASN A 107 4.63 2.35 -29.80
C ASN A 107 3.97 2.59 -28.44
N ALA A 108 4.76 2.95 -27.42
CA ALA A 108 4.24 3.30 -26.11
C ALA A 108 3.31 4.50 -26.18
N GLN A 109 3.69 5.54 -26.92
CA GLN A 109 2.86 6.74 -27.06
C GLN A 109 1.52 6.44 -27.73
N ALA A 110 1.51 5.58 -28.76
CA ALA A 110 0.28 5.17 -29.43
C ALA A 110 -0.67 4.46 -28.47
N TYR A 111 -0.14 3.57 -27.65
CA TYR A 111 -0.94 2.83 -26.66
C TYR A 111 -1.38 3.74 -25.50
N LEU A 112 -0.50 4.62 -25.02
CA LEU A 112 -0.82 5.59 -23.99
C LEU A 112 -1.98 6.52 -24.38
N LYS A 113 -2.12 6.87 -25.66
CA LYS A 113 -3.29 7.63 -26.14
C LYS A 113 -4.59 6.88 -25.93
N LYS A 114 -4.60 5.56 -26.20
CA LYS A 114 -5.77 4.71 -25.96
C LYS A 114 -6.10 4.64 -24.46
N LEU A 115 -5.08 4.52 -23.62
CA LEU A 115 -5.26 4.48 -22.17
C LEU A 115 -5.70 5.82 -21.61
N GLN A 116 -5.23 6.95 -22.16
CA GLN A 116 -5.68 8.29 -21.78
C GLN A 116 -7.17 8.46 -22.09
N ALA A 117 -7.62 8.00 -23.25
CA ALA A 117 -9.03 8.03 -23.61
C ALA A 117 -9.87 7.15 -22.66
N LEU A 118 -9.37 5.99 -22.30
CA LEU A 118 -10.02 5.11 -21.33
C LEU A 118 -10.08 5.74 -19.94
N ASP A 119 -8.97 6.32 -19.47
CA ASP A 119 -8.92 7.07 -18.22
C ASP A 119 -9.94 8.19 -18.18
N GLN A 120 -10.03 8.97 -19.26
CA GLN A 120 -11.00 10.06 -19.38
C GLN A 120 -12.46 9.52 -19.36
N ALA A 121 -12.70 8.39 -20.00
CA ALA A 121 -14.03 7.75 -19.97
C ALA A 121 -14.43 7.34 -18.55
N TYR A 122 -13.49 6.79 -17.77
CA TYR A 122 -13.71 6.46 -16.36
C TYR A 122 -13.97 7.71 -15.52
N GLN A 123 -13.17 8.76 -15.70
CA GLN A 123 -13.38 10.03 -15.00
C GLN A 123 -14.75 10.60 -15.30
N ASP A 124 -15.11 10.73 -16.56
CA ASP A 124 -16.38 11.31 -16.98
C ASP A 124 -17.58 10.46 -16.54
N GLY A 125 -17.46 9.13 -16.66
CA GLY A 125 -18.54 8.21 -16.32
C GLY A 125 -18.80 8.07 -14.82
N LEU A 126 -17.82 8.32 -13.98
CA LEU A 126 -17.88 8.07 -12.54
C LEU A 126 -17.87 9.32 -11.66
N LYS A 127 -17.56 10.50 -12.22
CA LYS A 127 -17.42 11.76 -11.45
C LYS A 127 -18.69 12.17 -10.71
N ASP A 128 -19.87 11.88 -11.26
CA ASP A 128 -21.17 12.25 -10.70
C ASP A 128 -21.89 11.03 -10.10
N ALA A 129 -21.14 10.05 -9.62
CA ALA A 129 -21.69 8.84 -9.03
C ALA A 129 -22.64 9.16 -7.87
N LYS A 130 -23.87 8.66 -7.96
CA LYS A 130 -24.90 8.79 -6.91
C LYS A 130 -24.65 7.80 -5.78
N GLN A 131 -24.13 6.63 -6.11
CA GLN A 131 -23.64 5.64 -5.16
C GLN A 131 -22.16 5.41 -5.45
N LYS A 132 -21.32 5.74 -4.48
CA LYS A 132 -19.85 5.62 -4.60
C LYS A 132 -19.33 4.27 -4.10
N ASN A 133 -20.16 3.54 -3.36
CA ASN A 133 -19.77 2.23 -2.83
C ASN A 133 -20.27 1.13 -3.75
N PHE A 134 -19.39 0.22 -4.14
CA PHE A 134 -19.76 -0.96 -4.92
C PHE A 134 -19.28 -2.24 -4.23
N VAL A 135 -20.09 -3.28 -4.29
CA VAL A 135 -19.87 -4.51 -3.54
C VAL A 135 -19.34 -5.58 -4.47
N THR A 136 -18.20 -6.16 -4.09
CA THR A 136 -17.52 -7.20 -4.87
C THR A 136 -17.34 -8.47 -4.06
N GLN A 137 -17.34 -9.59 -4.75
CA GLN A 137 -17.01 -10.90 -4.17
C GLN A 137 -15.51 -11.01 -3.81
N HIS A 138 -14.65 -10.29 -4.53
CA HIS A 138 -13.20 -10.29 -4.33
C HIS A 138 -12.63 -8.87 -4.43
N ALA A 139 -11.65 -8.56 -3.61
CA ALA A 139 -11.13 -7.20 -3.43
C ALA A 139 -10.06 -6.81 -4.45
N ALA A 140 -10.29 -7.04 -5.74
CA ALA A 140 -9.29 -6.74 -6.79
C ALA A 140 -9.31 -5.30 -7.29
N PHE A 141 -10.29 -4.49 -6.90
CA PHE A 141 -10.59 -3.22 -7.57
C PHE A 141 -10.32 -1.98 -6.70
N ARG A 142 -9.41 -2.09 -5.72
CA ARG A 142 -9.11 -0.97 -4.81
C ARG A 142 -8.44 0.20 -5.51
N TYR A 143 -7.49 -0.04 -6.42
CA TYR A 143 -6.83 1.03 -7.17
C TYR A 143 -7.81 1.75 -8.09
N LEU A 144 -8.65 1.00 -8.79
CA LEU A 144 -9.71 1.57 -9.60
C LEU A 144 -10.62 2.45 -8.75
N ALA A 145 -11.10 1.94 -7.64
CA ALA A 145 -11.96 2.69 -6.72
C ALA A 145 -11.26 3.98 -6.26
N LEU A 146 -10.04 3.86 -5.78
CA LEU A 146 -9.28 4.98 -5.24
C LEU A 146 -9.04 6.07 -6.28
N ASP A 147 -8.67 5.69 -7.50
CA ASP A 147 -8.30 6.65 -8.54
C ASP A 147 -9.53 7.35 -9.16
N TYR A 148 -10.72 6.77 -9.04
CA TYR A 148 -11.94 7.33 -9.64
C TYR A 148 -13.00 7.72 -8.61
N GLY A 149 -12.60 7.90 -7.36
CA GLY A 149 -13.48 8.45 -6.31
C GLY A 149 -14.57 7.50 -5.83
N LEU A 150 -14.38 6.20 -5.99
CA LEU A 150 -15.27 5.15 -5.51
C LEU A 150 -14.70 4.45 -4.27
N ASN A 151 -15.52 3.63 -3.66
CA ASN A 151 -15.12 2.79 -2.54
C ASN A 151 -15.58 1.35 -2.78
N GLN A 152 -14.65 0.41 -2.78
CA GLN A 152 -14.94 -1.01 -2.92
C GLN A 152 -15.23 -1.63 -1.56
N VAL A 153 -16.34 -2.34 -1.46
CA VAL A 153 -16.70 -3.13 -0.28
C VAL A 153 -16.67 -4.60 -0.68
N ALA A 154 -15.71 -5.35 -0.18
CA ALA A 154 -15.60 -6.78 -0.46
C ALA A 154 -16.43 -7.60 0.53
N ILE A 155 -17.10 -8.64 0.02
CA ILE A 155 -17.78 -9.64 0.84
C ILE A 155 -17.07 -10.98 0.68
N SER A 156 -17.08 -11.78 1.73
CA SER A 156 -16.41 -13.09 1.75
C SER A 156 -17.42 -14.24 1.79
N GLY A 157 -16.93 -15.46 1.59
CA GLY A 157 -17.74 -16.67 1.76
C GLY A 157 -18.82 -16.88 0.70
N ILE A 158 -18.66 -16.31 -0.47
CA ILE A 158 -19.56 -16.46 -1.62
C ILE A 158 -18.75 -16.82 -2.86
N SER A 159 -19.22 -17.77 -3.62
CA SER A 159 -18.58 -18.27 -4.83
C SER A 159 -19.55 -18.16 -6.01
N PRO A 160 -19.07 -17.86 -7.26
CA PRO A 160 -19.95 -17.83 -8.41
C PRO A 160 -20.50 -19.21 -8.80
N ASP A 161 -19.89 -20.29 -8.38
CA ASP A 161 -20.21 -21.65 -8.82
C ASP A 161 -21.22 -22.37 -7.95
N SER A 162 -21.41 -21.93 -6.73
CA SER A 162 -22.19 -22.67 -5.74
C SER A 162 -23.00 -21.74 -4.86
N GLU A 163 -24.12 -22.28 -4.36
CA GLU A 163 -24.92 -21.55 -3.38
C GLU A 163 -24.22 -21.54 -2.01
N PRO A 164 -24.27 -20.43 -1.27
CA PRO A 164 -23.77 -20.39 0.09
C PRO A 164 -24.62 -21.30 1.01
N SER A 165 -24.07 -21.63 2.18
CA SER A 165 -24.82 -22.35 3.20
C SER A 165 -26.10 -21.55 3.58
N ALA A 166 -27.09 -22.23 4.12
CA ALA A 166 -28.34 -21.60 4.56
C ALA A 166 -28.07 -20.48 5.59
N ALA A 167 -27.11 -20.70 6.50
CA ALA A 167 -26.72 -19.70 7.50
C ALA A 167 -26.06 -18.48 6.84
N ARG A 168 -25.16 -18.70 5.90
CA ARG A 168 -24.48 -17.62 5.19
C ARG A 168 -25.44 -16.84 4.30
N LEU A 169 -26.37 -17.53 3.62
CA LEU A 169 -27.38 -16.88 2.81
C LEU A 169 -28.26 -15.95 3.65
N ARG A 170 -28.59 -16.35 4.86
CA ARG A 170 -29.38 -15.53 5.79
C ARG A 170 -28.62 -14.28 6.20
N GLU A 171 -27.37 -14.43 6.63
CA GLU A 171 -26.49 -13.29 6.99
C GLU A 171 -26.32 -12.32 5.82
N LEU A 172 -26.06 -12.86 4.64
CA LEU A 172 -25.87 -12.08 3.43
C LEU A 172 -27.13 -11.32 3.04
N THR A 173 -28.31 -11.97 3.11
CA THR A 173 -29.60 -11.36 2.84
C THR A 173 -29.89 -10.19 3.78
N GLU A 174 -29.61 -10.35 5.08
CA GLU A 174 -29.75 -9.30 6.08
C GLU A 174 -28.82 -8.13 5.79
N TYR A 175 -27.57 -8.41 5.46
CA TYR A 175 -26.58 -7.40 5.12
C TYR A 175 -26.98 -6.62 3.87
N ILE A 176 -27.41 -7.30 2.81
CA ILE A 176 -27.87 -6.68 1.56
C ILE A 176 -29.05 -5.75 1.82
N LYS A 177 -30.04 -6.21 2.56
CA LYS A 177 -31.23 -5.41 2.88
C LYS A 177 -30.92 -4.22 3.77
N LYS A 178 -30.10 -4.39 4.79
CA LYS A 178 -29.69 -3.33 5.72
C LYS A 178 -28.99 -2.19 4.99
N ASN A 179 -28.12 -2.49 4.04
CA ASN A 179 -27.33 -1.52 3.30
C ASN A 179 -27.96 -1.10 1.97
N GLU A 180 -29.14 -1.65 1.63
CA GLU A 180 -29.84 -1.38 0.37
C GLU A 180 -28.98 -1.65 -0.86
N ILE A 181 -28.19 -2.75 -0.81
CA ILE A 181 -27.32 -3.15 -1.91
C ILE A 181 -28.18 -3.66 -3.06
N LYS A 182 -27.95 -3.13 -4.27
CA LYS A 182 -28.71 -3.48 -5.48
C LYS A 182 -27.95 -4.34 -6.44
N VAL A 183 -26.60 -4.30 -6.41
CA VAL A 183 -25.73 -5.04 -7.32
C VAL A 183 -24.56 -5.61 -6.55
N ILE A 184 -24.22 -6.88 -6.80
CA ILE A 184 -23.01 -7.52 -6.33
C ILE A 184 -22.21 -7.95 -7.55
N TYR A 185 -20.91 -7.63 -7.55
CA TYR A 185 -20.01 -7.93 -8.66
C TYR A 185 -19.18 -9.18 -8.37
N PHE A 186 -19.17 -10.07 -9.35
CA PHE A 186 -18.32 -11.26 -9.39
C PHE A 186 -17.27 -11.08 -10.49
N GLU A 187 -16.19 -11.82 -10.42
CA GLU A 187 -15.12 -11.79 -11.43
C GLU A 187 -15.49 -12.53 -12.72
N GLU A 188 -16.47 -13.43 -12.64
CA GLU A 188 -17.05 -14.19 -13.74
C GLU A 188 -18.55 -14.35 -13.55
N ASN A 189 -19.23 -14.84 -14.56
CA ASN A 189 -20.67 -15.08 -14.46
C ASN A 189 -20.97 -16.07 -13.33
N ALA A 190 -21.85 -15.68 -12.42
CA ALA A 190 -22.38 -16.57 -11.40
C ALA A 190 -23.34 -17.59 -12.01
N SER A 191 -23.51 -18.73 -11.35
CA SER A 191 -24.50 -19.72 -11.75
C SER A 191 -25.92 -19.09 -11.79
N LYS A 192 -26.76 -19.58 -12.70
CA LYS A 192 -28.16 -19.14 -12.77
C LYS A 192 -28.92 -19.40 -11.48
N SER A 193 -28.60 -20.50 -10.82
CA SER A 193 -29.19 -20.86 -9.54
C SER A 193 -28.86 -19.85 -8.45
N LEU A 194 -27.58 -19.45 -8.31
CA LEU A 194 -27.17 -18.44 -7.35
C LEU A 194 -27.80 -17.09 -7.64
N ALA A 195 -27.80 -16.65 -8.90
CA ALA A 195 -28.39 -15.39 -9.30
C ALA A 195 -29.89 -15.33 -8.98
N LYS A 196 -30.62 -16.42 -9.25
CA LYS A 196 -32.04 -16.54 -8.94
C LYS A 196 -32.31 -16.50 -7.43
N THR A 197 -31.51 -17.24 -6.65
CA THR A 197 -31.62 -17.27 -5.20
C THR A 197 -31.43 -15.89 -4.59
N LEU A 198 -30.35 -15.19 -4.94
CA LEU A 198 -30.07 -13.85 -4.41
C LEU A 198 -31.07 -12.80 -4.90
N SER A 199 -31.55 -12.92 -6.12
CA SER A 199 -32.58 -12.03 -6.65
C SER A 199 -33.92 -12.21 -5.88
N SER A 200 -34.36 -13.44 -5.65
CA SER A 200 -35.61 -13.72 -4.96
C SER A 200 -35.56 -13.47 -3.47
N GLU A 201 -34.43 -13.83 -2.80
CA GLU A 201 -34.30 -13.70 -1.35
C GLU A 201 -33.91 -12.29 -0.91
N ALA A 202 -33.06 -11.60 -1.66
CA ALA A 202 -32.47 -10.33 -1.27
C ALA A 202 -32.74 -9.17 -2.24
N GLY A 203 -33.31 -9.43 -3.40
CA GLY A 203 -33.63 -8.41 -4.40
C GLY A 203 -32.38 -7.81 -5.06
N VAL A 204 -31.27 -8.56 -5.11
CA VAL A 204 -30.00 -8.06 -5.64
C VAL A 204 -29.73 -8.66 -7.02
N GLU A 205 -29.16 -7.84 -7.92
CA GLU A 205 -28.65 -8.25 -9.23
C GLU A 205 -27.19 -8.64 -9.12
N LEU A 206 -26.76 -9.68 -9.84
CA LEU A 206 -25.35 -10.06 -9.98
C LEU A 206 -24.82 -9.55 -11.31
N ALA A 207 -23.64 -8.94 -11.27
CA ALA A 207 -22.96 -8.42 -12.46
C ALA A 207 -21.50 -8.89 -12.46
N VAL A 208 -20.79 -8.63 -13.55
CA VAL A 208 -19.39 -9.04 -13.72
C VAL A 208 -18.49 -7.81 -13.75
N LEU A 209 -17.43 -7.84 -12.95
CA LEU A 209 -16.24 -7.01 -13.10
C LEU A 209 -15.08 -7.95 -13.39
N ASN A 210 -14.58 -7.91 -14.62
CA ASN A 210 -13.52 -8.78 -15.06
C ASN A 210 -12.17 -8.26 -14.56
N PRO A 211 -11.40 -9.05 -13.76
CA PRO A 211 -10.12 -8.62 -13.22
C PRO A 211 -8.97 -8.70 -14.24
N LEU A 212 -9.24 -9.12 -15.47
CA LEU A 212 -8.25 -9.17 -16.54
C LEU A 212 -6.95 -9.89 -16.15
N GLU A 213 -7.07 -10.97 -15.40
CA GLU A 213 -5.93 -11.84 -15.12
C GLU A 213 -5.58 -12.72 -16.32
N SER A 214 -6.56 -12.99 -17.18
CA SER A 214 -6.40 -13.67 -18.46
C SER A 214 -7.59 -13.38 -19.36
N LEU A 215 -7.43 -13.66 -20.66
CA LEU A 215 -8.53 -13.72 -21.62
C LEU A 215 -8.68 -15.16 -22.09
N THR A 216 -9.90 -15.61 -22.27
CA THR A 216 -10.17 -16.90 -22.89
C THR A 216 -9.82 -16.87 -24.38
N ASP A 217 -9.59 -18.05 -24.98
CA ASP A 217 -9.37 -18.14 -26.43
C ASP A 217 -10.52 -17.53 -27.22
N GLN A 218 -11.75 -17.72 -26.75
CA GLN A 218 -12.93 -17.17 -27.39
C GLN A 218 -12.96 -15.64 -27.33
N GLU A 219 -12.62 -15.07 -26.17
CA GLU A 219 -12.52 -13.62 -26.01
C GLU A 219 -11.47 -13.03 -26.95
N MET A 220 -10.29 -13.65 -27.03
CA MET A 220 -9.22 -13.22 -27.95
C MET A 220 -9.65 -13.32 -29.41
N LYS A 221 -10.35 -14.39 -29.81
CA LYS A 221 -10.92 -14.54 -31.16
C LYS A 221 -11.96 -13.48 -31.50
N ASN A 222 -12.69 -13.03 -30.49
CA ASN A 222 -13.69 -11.96 -30.63
C ASN A 222 -13.08 -10.56 -30.67
N GLY A 223 -11.74 -10.45 -30.61
CA GLY A 223 -11.03 -9.18 -30.62
C GLY A 223 -11.04 -8.45 -29.29
N GLU A 224 -11.37 -9.12 -28.19
CA GLU A 224 -11.33 -8.53 -26.86
C GLU A 224 -9.89 -8.26 -26.44
N ASP A 225 -9.67 -7.14 -25.78
CA ASP A 225 -8.39 -6.74 -25.24
C ASP A 225 -8.59 -5.96 -23.92
N TYR A 226 -7.50 -5.46 -23.37
CA TYR A 226 -7.56 -4.67 -22.14
C TYR A 226 -8.57 -3.51 -22.24
N VAL A 227 -8.49 -2.72 -23.30
CA VAL A 227 -9.33 -1.53 -23.47
C VAL A 227 -10.80 -1.90 -23.60
N SER A 228 -11.13 -2.91 -24.42
CA SER A 228 -12.52 -3.33 -24.62
C SER A 228 -13.15 -3.88 -23.34
N VAL A 229 -12.40 -4.72 -22.60
CA VAL A 229 -12.88 -5.29 -21.34
C VAL A 229 -13.04 -4.21 -20.26
N MET A 230 -12.09 -3.27 -20.18
CA MET A 230 -12.21 -2.16 -19.23
C MET A 230 -13.40 -1.24 -19.54
N LYS A 231 -13.77 -1.07 -20.82
CA LYS A 231 -15.00 -0.37 -21.18
C LYS A 231 -16.24 -1.12 -20.71
N GLU A 232 -16.26 -2.44 -20.82
CA GLU A 232 -17.34 -3.27 -20.27
C GLU A 232 -17.41 -3.17 -18.75
N ASN A 233 -16.27 -3.13 -18.07
CA ASN A 233 -16.19 -2.93 -16.63
C ASN A 233 -16.80 -1.58 -16.23
N LEU A 234 -16.54 -0.52 -16.98
CA LEU A 234 -17.13 0.79 -16.72
C LEU A 234 -18.65 0.74 -16.81
N LYS A 235 -19.19 0.13 -17.86
CA LYS A 235 -20.65 -0.05 -18.00
C LYS A 235 -21.24 -0.84 -16.83
N ALA A 236 -20.54 -1.89 -16.39
CA ALA A 236 -20.97 -2.67 -15.23
C ALA A 236 -21.01 -1.83 -13.96
N LEU A 237 -19.97 -1.01 -13.72
CA LEU A 237 -19.92 -0.11 -12.56
C LEU A 237 -21.05 0.91 -12.57
N GLU A 238 -21.44 1.39 -13.74
CA GLU A 238 -22.53 2.36 -13.89
C GLU A 238 -23.88 1.82 -13.44
N LYS A 239 -24.06 0.52 -13.38
CA LYS A 239 -25.26 -0.10 -12.78
C LYS A 239 -25.40 0.27 -11.30
N THR A 240 -24.30 0.44 -10.59
CA THR A 240 -24.30 0.90 -9.19
C THR A 240 -24.29 2.41 -9.11
N THR A 241 -23.37 3.06 -9.82
CA THR A 241 -23.10 4.50 -9.67
C THR A 241 -24.22 5.39 -10.15
N SER A 242 -25.06 4.92 -11.07
CA SER A 242 -26.22 5.65 -11.57
C SER A 242 -27.43 5.65 -10.63
N GLN A 243 -27.43 4.79 -9.61
CA GLN A 243 -28.54 4.64 -8.67
C GLN A 243 -28.19 5.24 -7.31
N ALA A 244 -29.09 6.04 -6.76
CA ALA A 244 -28.95 6.53 -5.39
C ALA A 244 -29.11 5.38 -4.39
N GLY A 245 -28.39 5.46 -3.27
CA GLY A 245 -28.49 4.48 -2.20
C GLY A 245 -27.81 4.98 -0.93
N LYS A 246 -27.94 4.21 0.13
CA LYS A 246 -27.23 4.46 1.39
C LYS A 246 -25.74 4.25 1.21
N ASP A 247 -24.97 4.84 2.12
CA ASP A 247 -23.59 4.47 2.31
C ASP A 247 -23.51 3.01 2.76
N ILE A 248 -22.69 2.21 2.08
CA ILE A 248 -22.57 0.76 2.33
C ILE A 248 -21.41 0.55 3.29
N GLN A 249 -21.74 0.01 4.47
CA GLN A 249 -20.73 -0.32 5.48
C GLN A 249 -20.14 -1.71 5.22
N PRO A 250 -18.87 -1.95 5.56
CA PRO A 250 -18.31 -3.30 5.54
C PRO A 250 -19.15 -4.25 6.39
N GLU A 251 -19.23 -5.51 5.98
CA GLU A 251 -19.99 -6.55 6.73
C GLU A 251 -19.39 -6.77 8.12
N HIS A 252 -18.06 -6.74 8.22
CA HIS A 252 -17.33 -6.79 9.47
C HIS A 252 -16.51 -5.51 9.60
N GLU A 253 -16.72 -4.79 10.72
CA GLU A 253 -15.88 -3.62 11.01
C GLU A 253 -14.47 -4.08 11.31
N GLU A 254 -13.48 -3.48 10.61
CA GLU A 254 -12.09 -3.61 11.03
C GLU A 254 -11.96 -2.94 12.41
N ASP A 255 -11.23 -3.60 13.32
CA ASP A 255 -10.88 -2.99 14.60
C ASP A 255 -9.95 -1.81 14.31
N SER A 256 -10.51 -0.60 14.32
CA SER A 256 -9.77 0.65 14.12
C SER A 256 -8.95 1.06 15.35
N LYS A 257 -9.14 0.36 16.49
CA LYS A 257 -8.51 0.69 17.77
C LYS A 257 -7.40 -0.31 18.11
N THR A 258 -6.32 -0.27 17.32
CA THR A 258 -5.14 -1.10 17.53
C THR A 258 -4.09 -0.39 18.37
N VAL A 259 -3.16 -1.16 18.92
CA VAL A 259 -1.99 -0.63 19.65
C VAL A 259 -1.19 0.34 18.77
N GLN A 260 -0.94 -0.02 17.51
CA GLN A 260 -0.20 0.84 16.58
C GLN A 260 -0.89 2.18 16.31
N LYS A 261 -2.22 2.20 16.40
CA LYS A 261 -3.00 3.43 16.23
C LYS A 261 -3.14 4.25 17.54
N GLY A 262 -2.53 3.76 18.61
CA GLY A 262 -2.48 4.49 19.90
C GLY A 262 -3.57 4.08 20.88
N TYR A 263 -4.15 2.91 20.75
CA TYR A 263 -5.18 2.40 21.66
C TYR A 263 -4.64 1.25 22.50
N PHE A 264 -4.23 1.55 23.72
CA PHE A 264 -3.64 0.60 24.66
C PHE A 264 -3.86 1.05 26.09
N GLU A 265 -3.82 0.12 27.03
CA GLU A 265 -3.83 0.38 28.47
C GLU A 265 -2.42 0.68 28.95
N ASP A 266 -2.30 1.47 30.04
CA ASP A 266 -1.01 1.80 30.63
C ASP A 266 -0.19 0.56 30.98
N SER A 267 -0.86 -0.49 31.46
CA SER A 267 -0.21 -1.75 31.85
C SER A 267 0.43 -2.50 30.68
N GLN A 268 0.03 -2.21 29.46
CA GLN A 268 0.58 -2.82 28.24
C GLN A 268 1.91 -2.18 27.82
N VAL A 269 2.19 -0.97 28.28
CA VAL A 269 3.42 -0.24 27.96
C VAL A 269 4.57 -0.77 28.80
N LYS A 270 5.58 -1.31 28.13
CA LYS A 270 6.76 -1.90 28.78
C LYS A 270 8.00 -1.04 28.53
N ASP A 271 8.98 -1.18 29.41
CA ASP A 271 10.28 -0.55 29.21
C ASP A 271 10.97 -1.13 27.99
N ARG A 272 11.79 -0.32 27.34
CA ARG A 272 12.61 -0.71 26.20
C ARG A 272 14.05 -0.31 26.50
N SER A 273 14.97 -0.77 25.66
CA SER A 273 16.39 -0.42 25.79
C SER A 273 16.87 0.19 24.48
N LEU A 274 18.05 0.82 24.53
CA LEU A 274 18.67 1.38 23.31
C LEU A 274 18.97 0.28 22.27
N ALA A 275 19.19 -0.96 22.71
CA ALA A 275 19.38 -2.10 21.83
C ALA A 275 18.18 -2.34 20.90
N ASN A 276 16.98 -1.98 21.30
CA ASN A 276 15.79 -2.08 20.44
C ASN A 276 15.84 -1.12 19.23
N TYR A 277 16.64 -0.08 19.32
CA TYR A 277 16.87 0.90 18.27
C TYR A 277 18.22 0.74 17.58
N ALA A 278 18.95 -0.32 17.88
CA ALA A 278 20.29 -0.54 17.31
C ALA A 278 20.23 -0.69 15.79
N GLY A 279 21.17 -0.07 15.10
CA GLY A 279 21.29 -0.16 13.65
C GLY A 279 21.89 1.10 13.03
N ASP A 280 21.92 1.09 11.72
CA ASP A 280 22.32 2.21 10.89
C ASP A 280 21.07 2.79 10.23
N TRP A 281 20.78 4.05 10.52
CA TRP A 281 19.50 4.69 10.18
C TRP A 281 19.74 5.92 9.33
N LYS A 282 18.89 6.13 8.32
CA LYS A 282 18.89 7.33 7.47
C LYS A 282 17.61 8.12 7.60
N SER A 283 17.74 9.45 7.51
CA SER A 283 16.61 10.36 7.49
C SER A 283 15.77 10.18 6.22
N VAL A 284 14.46 10.28 6.35
CA VAL A 284 13.55 10.29 5.21
C VAL A 284 13.43 11.66 4.54
N TYR A 285 13.95 12.71 5.16
CA TYR A 285 13.79 14.07 4.69
C TYR A 285 14.32 14.27 3.26
N PRO A 286 15.52 13.77 2.88
CA PRO A 286 15.98 13.89 1.49
C PRO A 286 15.05 13.24 0.47
N TYR A 287 14.38 12.15 0.81
CA TYR A 287 13.41 11.49 -0.07
C TYR A 287 12.11 12.28 -0.24
N LEU A 288 11.74 13.06 0.76
CA LEU A 288 10.65 14.02 0.62
C LEU A 288 11.04 15.14 -0.34
N GLN A 289 12.26 15.67 -0.21
CA GLN A 289 12.76 16.79 -1.01
C GLN A 289 12.96 16.43 -2.48
N ASP A 290 13.40 15.20 -2.78
CA ASP A 290 13.70 14.76 -4.15
C ASP A 290 12.48 14.16 -4.89
N GLY A 291 11.31 14.13 -4.26
CA GLY A 291 10.09 13.63 -4.87
C GLY A 291 9.87 12.13 -4.73
N THR A 292 10.78 11.39 -4.14
CA THR A 292 10.63 9.92 -3.93
C THR A 292 9.35 9.57 -3.15
N LEU A 293 8.94 10.44 -2.22
CA LEU A 293 7.76 10.21 -1.38
C LEU A 293 6.45 10.75 -1.98
N ASP A 294 6.48 11.36 -3.16
CA ASP A 294 5.30 12.02 -3.72
C ASP A 294 4.12 11.06 -3.93
N GLN A 295 4.40 9.82 -4.31
CA GLN A 295 3.36 8.79 -4.45
C GLN A 295 2.64 8.50 -3.13
N VAL A 296 3.36 8.56 -2.00
CA VAL A 296 2.78 8.34 -0.67
C VAL A 296 1.76 9.44 -0.36
N PHE A 297 2.08 10.70 -0.67
CA PHE A 297 1.18 11.82 -0.42
C PHE A 297 -0.04 11.80 -1.35
N ASP A 298 0.13 11.35 -2.60
CA ASP A 298 -0.98 11.13 -3.52
C ASP A 298 -1.96 10.08 -2.97
N TYR A 299 -1.45 8.96 -2.48
CA TYR A 299 -2.28 7.93 -1.85
C TYR A 299 -2.99 8.45 -0.60
N LYS A 300 -2.26 9.17 0.27
CA LYS A 300 -2.85 9.72 1.50
C LYS A 300 -4.00 10.68 1.20
N ALA A 301 -3.83 11.52 0.18
CA ALA A 301 -4.87 12.47 -0.24
C ALA A 301 -6.11 11.75 -0.78
N LYS A 302 -5.92 10.66 -1.53
CA LYS A 302 -7.03 9.84 -2.06
C LYS A 302 -7.72 9.01 -0.98
N LEU A 303 -6.94 8.46 -0.04
CA LEU A 303 -7.49 7.67 1.08
C LEU A 303 -8.23 8.54 2.11
N ASN A 304 -7.76 9.76 2.31
CA ASN A 304 -8.36 10.72 3.23
C ASN A 304 -8.35 12.13 2.61
N PRO A 305 -9.41 12.50 1.88
CA PRO A 305 -9.43 13.74 1.09
C PRO A 305 -9.64 15.02 1.92
N THR A 306 -9.33 15.02 3.21
CA THR A 306 -9.36 16.23 4.04
C THR A 306 -8.24 17.21 3.69
N MET A 307 -7.15 16.71 3.10
CA MET A 307 -6.04 17.51 2.59
C MET A 307 -5.68 17.06 1.17
N THR A 308 -5.16 18.00 0.37
CA THR A 308 -4.58 17.68 -0.94
C THR A 308 -3.21 17.01 -0.77
N ALA A 309 -2.69 16.40 -1.83
CA ALA A 309 -1.34 15.83 -1.83
C ALA A 309 -0.28 16.89 -1.48
N ALA A 310 -0.42 18.11 -2.01
CA ALA A 310 0.49 19.22 -1.71
C ALA A 310 0.44 19.63 -0.24
N GLU A 311 -0.75 19.66 0.36
CA GLU A 311 -0.93 19.96 1.78
C GLU A 311 -0.35 18.85 2.68
N TYR A 312 -0.50 17.58 2.30
CA TYR A 312 0.17 16.47 2.99
C TYR A 312 1.69 16.63 2.92
N LYS A 313 2.22 16.93 1.74
CA LYS A 313 3.67 17.14 1.56
C LYS A 313 4.19 18.28 2.45
N GLU A 314 3.46 19.38 2.55
CA GLU A 314 3.81 20.51 3.42
C GLU A 314 3.83 20.10 4.89
N TYR A 315 2.81 19.38 5.34
CA TYR A 315 2.71 18.85 6.70
C TYR A 315 3.91 17.95 7.05
N TYR A 316 4.24 17.01 6.16
CA TYR A 316 5.37 16.09 6.35
C TYR A 316 6.73 16.77 6.17
N THR A 317 6.83 17.81 5.36
CA THR A 317 8.04 18.62 5.24
C THR A 317 8.43 19.20 6.60
N LYS A 318 7.47 19.79 7.30
CA LYS A 318 7.69 20.31 8.65
C LYS A 318 8.01 19.19 9.63
N GLY A 319 7.29 18.06 9.53
CA GLY A 319 7.50 16.91 10.42
C GLY A 319 8.87 16.29 10.27
N TYR A 320 9.34 16.09 9.06
CA TYR A 320 10.59 15.36 8.77
C TYR A 320 11.85 16.24 8.80
N GLN A 321 11.70 17.56 8.77
CA GLN A 321 12.82 18.49 8.64
C GLN A 321 13.89 18.24 9.71
N THR A 322 15.13 18.03 9.27
CA THR A 322 16.28 17.81 10.13
C THR A 322 17.57 18.03 9.36
N ASP A 323 18.61 18.45 10.07
CA ASP A 323 19.98 18.52 9.58
C ASP A 323 20.76 17.22 9.82
N ILE A 324 20.18 16.28 10.58
CA ILE A 324 20.82 15.01 10.91
C ILE A 324 20.39 13.97 9.89
N ASP A 325 21.29 13.67 8.95
CA ASP A 325 20.99 12.77 7.82
C ASP A 325 21.13 11.28 8.14
N ARG A 326 21.87 10.95 9.19
CA ARG A 326 22.16 9.57 9.58
C ARG A 326 22.36 9.44 11.07
N ILE A 327 21.92 8.33 11.64
CA ILE A 327 22.16 7.97 13.04
C ILE A 327 22.63 6.51 13.09
N LYS A 328 23.75 6.27 13.76
CA LYS A 328 24.20 4.91 14.09
C LYS A 328 23.97 4.68 15.58
N ILE A 329 23.26 3.62 15.89
CA ILE A 329 22.90 3.28 17.27
C ILE A 329 23.39 1.88 17.59
N ASP A 330 24.11 1.74 18.70
CA ASP A 330 24.38 0.45 19.30
C ASP A 330 23.72 0.36 20.69
N LYS A 331 24.01 -0.70 21.43
CA LYS A 331 23.35 -0.93 22.73
C LYS A 331 23.61 0.17 23.78
N ASP A 332 24.67 0.97 23.64
CA ASP A 332 25.10 1.96 24.63
C ASP A 332 25.28 3.37 24.07
N SER A 333 25.36 3.54 22.75
CA SER A 333 25.73 4.82 22.16
C SER A 333 24.92 5.16 20.92
N MET A 334 24.85 6.47 20.65
CA MET A 334 24.31 7.02 19.41
C MET A 334 25.33 7.97 18.78
N GLU A 335 25.53 7.81 17.47
CA GLU A 335 26.35 8.70 16.67
C GLU A 335 25.47 9.43 15.65
N PHE A 336 25.44 10.76 15.77
CA PHE A 336 24.61 11.64 14.92
C PHE A 336 25.48 12.27 13.84
N TYR A 337 25.11 12.08 12.58
CA TYR A 337 25.83 12.62 11.42
C TYR A 337 25.13 13.85 10.88
N GLN A 338 25.91 14.91 10.71
CA GLN A 338 25.45 16.19 10.21
C GLN A 338 26.48 16.75 9.23
N LYS A 339 26.12 16.82 7.94
CA LYS A 339 26.99 17.38 6.88
C LYS A 339 28.43 16.84 6.89
N GLY A 340 28.57 15.51 7.00
CA GLY A 340 29.88 14.85 6.94
C GLY A 340 30.66 14.82 8.27
N SER A 341 30.20 15.53 9.30
CA SER A 341 30.76 15.43 10.64
C SER A 341 29.82 14.62 11.54
N SER A 342 30.37 14.06 12.61
CA SER A 342 29.54 13.29 13.54
C SER A 342 29.87 13.62 15.00
N LYS A 343 28.89 13.38 15.85
CA LYS A 343 29.00 13.48 17.31
C LYS A 343 28.48 12.18 17.91
N LYS A 344 29.22 11.60 18.80
CA LYS A 344 28.88 10.32 19.44
C LYS A 344 28.83 10.48 20.95
N TYR A 345 27.76 9.98 21.54
CA TYR A 345 27.56 10.03 23.00
C TYR A 345 27.07 8.66 23.49
N THR A 346 27.34 8.39 24.76
CA THR A 346 26.80 7.22 25.46
C THR A 346 25.53 7.61 26.19
N TYR A 347 24.56 6.69 26.18
CA TYR A 347 23.22 6.98 26.70
C TYR A 347 22.76 5.96 27.73
N LYS A 348 21.96 6.44 28.68
CA LYS A 348 21.25 5.60 29.64
C LYS A 348 19.75 5.78 29.43
N TYR A 349 19.00 4.69 29.58
CA TYR A 349 17.54 4.71 29.57
C TYR A 349 17.04 5.33 30.88
N VAL A 350 16.13 6.30 30.80
CA VAL A 350 15.61 6.99 31.97
C VAL A 350 14.10 6.87 32.16
N GLY A 351 13.44 6.09 31.32
CA GLY A 351 12.03 5.82 31.47
C GLY A 351 11.22 6.07 30.21
N LYS A 352 9.93 6.15 30.40
CA LYS A 352 8.95 6.31 29.31
C LYS A 352 7.90 7.33 29.74
N HIS A 353 7.30 7.99 28.74
CA HIS A 353 6.23 8.96 28.96
C HIS A 353 5.10 8.73 27.96
N ILE A 354 3.87 8.62 28.45
CA ILE A 354 2.67 8.42 27.65
C ILE A 354 2.03 9.76 27.35
N LEU A 355 1.82 10.05 26.06
CA LEU A 355 1.10 11.23 25.59
C LEU A 355 -0.31 10.83 25.17
N THR A 356 -1.29 11.65 25.51
CA THR A 356 -2.66 11.49 25.02
C THR A 356 -2.99 12.63 24.08
N TYR A 357 -3.37 12.32 22.84
CA TYR A 357 -3.70 13.30 21.82
C TYR A 357 -5.17 13.69 21.86
N LYS A 358 -5.52 14.77 21.15
CA LYS A 358 -6.89 15.35 21.18
C LYS A 358 -7.98 14.33 20.78
N LYS A 359 -7.65 13.39 19.90
CA LYS A 359 -8.60 12.34 19.44
C LYS A 359 -8.75 11.18 20.41
N GLY A 360 -8.01 11.18 21.53
CA GLY A 360 -8.02 10.12 22.53
C GLY A 360 -7.03 8.98 22.29
N ASN A 361 -6.38 8.96 21.13
CA ASN A 361 -5.28 8.03 20.89
C ASN A 361 -4.02 8.49 21.64
N ARG A 362 -3.12 7.55 21.90
CA ARG A 362 -1.95 7.81 22.72
C ARG A 362 -0.66 7.40 22.01
N GLY A 363 0.44 8.03 22.40
CA GLY A 363 1.78 7.70 21.98
C GLY A 363 2.70 7.55 23.16
N VAL A 364 3.81 6.85 22.97
CA VAL A 364 4.82 6.66 24.01
C VAL A 364 6.15 7.25 23.55
N ARG A 365 6.75 8.06 24.39
CA ARG A 365 8.13 8.52 24.26
C ARG A 365 9.02 7.66 25.14
N TYR A 366 10.06 7.04 24.59
CA TYR A 366 11.09 6.33 25.33
C TYR A 366 12.28 7.26 25.51
N LEU A 367 12.73 7.44 26.76
CA LEU A 367 13.58 8.56 27.19
C LEU A 367 15.00 8.09 27.46
N PHE A 368 15.95 8.78 26.84
CA PHE A 368 17.37 8.51 27.02
C PHE A 368 18.12 9.80 27.37
N GLU A 369 19.15 9.68 28.19
CA GLU A 369 19.99 10.80 28.60
C GLU A 369 21.46 10.48 28.33
N ALA A 370 22.17 11.42 27.72
CA ALA A 370 23.61 11.29 27.49
C ALA A 370 24.36 11.33 28.82
N LYS A 371 25.35 10.46 28.95
CA LYS A 371 26.23 10.42 30.15
C LYS A 371 27.22 11.56 30.17
N GLU A 372 27.60 12.07 29.01
CA GLU A 372 28.54 13.19 28.84
C GLU A 372 27.88 14.51 29.22
N SER A 373 28.58 15.36 29.95
CA SER A 373 28.08 16.68 30.38
C SER A 373 28.04 17.70 29.23
N ASP A 374 28.79 17.48 28.19
CA ASP A 374 28.98 18.37 27.03
C ASP A 374 28.19 17.94 25.80
N ALA A 375 27.14 17.14 25.98
CA ALA A 375 26.33 16.63 24.87
C ALA A 375 25.44 17.69 24.18
N GLY A 376 25.27 18.87 24.80
CA GLY A 376 24.51 19.98 24.22
C GLY A 376 23.08 19.58 23.84
N ASP A 377 22.72 19.81 22.60
CA ASP A 377 21.37 19.50 22.08
C ASP A 377 21.06 18.00 22.00
N PHE A 378 22.05 17.14 22.20
CA PHE A 378 21.87 15.68 22.21
C PHE A 378 21.85 15.11 23.64
N LYS A 379 21.75 15.96 24.65
CA LYS A 379 21.70 15.55 26.06
C LYS A 379 20.48 14.68 26.36
N TYR A 380 19.32 15.09 25.88
CA TYR A 380 18.05 14.40 26.08
C TYR A 380 17.54 13.93 24.72
N VAL A 381 17.23 12.64 24.60
CA VAL A 381 16.77 12.02 23.38
C VAL A 381 15.54 11.16 23.66
N GLN A 382 14.51 11.30 22.81
CA GLN A 382 13.29 10.52 22.92
C GLN A 382 12.99 9.84 21.59
N PHE A 383 12.52 8.59 21.66
CA PHE A 383 12.06 7.83 20.51
C PHE A 383 10.57 7.57 20.57
N SER A 384 9.94 7.54 19.40
CA SER A 384 8.57 7.07 19.20
C SER A 384 8.51 6.28 17.89
N ASP A 385 7.95 5.08 17.93
CA ASP A 385 7.84 4.21 16.74
C ASP A 385 6.54 3.39 16.70
N HIS A 386 5.54 3.79 17.47
CA HIS A 386 4.27 3.11 17.65
C HIS A 386 4.36 1.75 18.35
N GLU A 387 5.55 1.30 18.71
CA GLU A 387 5.76 0.10 19.53
C GLU A 387 5.78 0.45 21.02
N ILE A 388 5.20 -0.43 21.83
CA ILE A 388 5.08 -0.22 23.26
C ILE A 388 5.74 -1.33 24.09
N THR A 389 6.44 -2.26 23.44
CA THR A 389 7.13 -3.40 24.06
C THR A 389 8.57 -3.47 23.53
N PRO A 390 9.46 -4.26 24.17
CA PRO A 390 10.88 -4.32 23.80
C PRO A 390 11.12 -5.15 22.54
N VAL A 391 10.54 -4.70 21.41
CA VAL A 391 10.78 -5.26 20.09
C VAL A 391 11.72 -4.36 19.30
N LYS A 392 12.39 -4.91 18.29
CA LYS A 392 13.27 -4.13 17.42
C LYS A 392 12.44 -3.12 16.61
N ALA A 393 12.88 -1.87 16.61
CA ALA A 393 12.25 -0.82 15.81
C ALA A 393 12.46 -1.06 14.32
N ALA A 394 11.42 -0.90 13.52
CA ALA A 394 11.47 -0.93 12.06
C ALA A 394 11.74 0.46 11.48
N HIS A 395 11.33 1.48 12.20
CA HIS A 395 11.59 2.90 11.96
C HIS A 395 11.39 3.64 13.28
N PHE A 396 11.75 4.90 13.34
CA PHE A 396 11.45 5.71 14.52
C PHE A 396 11.36 7.20 14.18
N HIS A 397 10.62 7.91 15.01
CA HIS A 397 10.66 9.36 15.13
C HIS A 397 11.55 9.70 16.32
N ILE A 398 12.33 10.78 16.21
CA ILE A 398 13.27 11.18 17.25
C ILE A 398 13.03 12.63 17.67
N PHE A 399 13.25 12.89 18.96
CA PHE A 399 13.18 14.22 19.55
C PHE A 399 14.42 14.41 20.39
N HIS A 400 15.07 15.56 20.32
CA HIS A 400 16.27 15.80 21.13
C HIS A 400 16.40 17.27 21.50
N GLY A 401 17.08 17.52 22.58
CA GLY A 401 17.36 18.88 23.08
C GLY A 401 18.25 18.87 24.31
N GLY A 402 18.67 20.06 24.72
CA GLY A 402 19.61 20.23 25.82
C GLY A 402 19.00 20.74 27.14
N LYS A 403 17.69 20.98 27.17
CA LYS A 403 17.04 21.62 28.33
C LYS A 403 16.53 20.61 29.36
N SER A 404 15.63 19.74 28.97
CA SER A 404 15.07 18.70 29.85
C SER A 404 14.26 17.70 29.00
N GLN A 405 13.92 16.55 29.56
CA GLN A 405 12.99 15.60 28.92
C GLN A 405 11.61 16.23 28.74
N GLU A 406 11.12 16.92 29.79
CA GLU A 406 9.78 17.54 29.78
C GLU A 406 9.62 18.59 28.69
N ALA A 407 10.70 19.31 28.37
CA ALA A 407 10.68 20.33 27.31
C ALA A 407 10.42 19.75 25.91
N LEU A 408 10.61 18.44 25.73
CA LEU A 408 10.40 17.75 24.43
C LEU A 408 8.98 17.19 24.27
N TYR A 409 8.20 17.09 25.35
CA TYR A 409 6.88 16.46 25.33
C TYR A 409 5.86 17.22 24.47
N ASP A 410 5.98 18.54 24.40
CA ASP A 410 5.04 19.39 23.67
C ASP A 410 5.35 19.52 22.18
N GLU A 411 6.47 18.94 21.71
CA GLU A 411 6.79 18.97 20.30
C GLU A 411 5.96 17.93 19.53
N LEU A 412 4.98 18.40 18.79
CA LEU A 412 4.04 17.58 18.02
C LEU A 412 4.08 17.87 16.53
N GLU A 413 4.85 18.84 16.07
CA GLU A 413 4.89 19.27 14.67
C GLU A 413 6.16 18.87 13.94
N ASN A 414 7.29 18.77 14.64
CA ASN A 414 8.57 18.33 14.08
C ASN A 414 8.98 17.02 14.76
N TRP A 415 9.03 15.97 13.97
CA TRP A 415 9.31 14.61 14.40
C TRP A 415 10.19 13.92 13.33
N PRO A 416 11.47 14.29 13.24
CA PRO A 416 12.38 13.67 12.27
C PRO A 416 12.30 12.15 12.31
N THR A 417 12.25 11.53 11.15
CA THR A 417 11.94 10.12 10.99
C THR A 417 13.06 9.41 10.25
N TYR A 418 13.38 8.19 10.72
CA TYR A 418 14.51 7.41 10.25
C TYR A 418 14.10 5.99 9.92
N TYR A 419 14.61 5.50 8.82
CA TYR A 419 14.46 4.11 8.36
C TYR A 419 15.83 3.46 8.23
N PRO A 420 15.90 2.11 8.22
CA PRO A 420 17.20 1.44 8.02
C PRO A 420 17.90 1.91 6.75
N SER A 421 19.20 2.18 6.85
CA SER A 421 20.00 2.73 5.76
C SER A 421 20.11 1.81 4.54
N ASN A 422 19.88 0.50 4.72
CA ASN A 422 19.93 -0.49 3.64
C ASN A 422 18.66 -0.52 2.78
N LEU A 423 17.58 0.16 3.17
CA LEU A 423 16.38 0.25 2.35
C LEU A 423 16.60 1.26 1.22
N SER A 424 16.06 0.97 0.04
CA SER A 424 16.00 1.95 -1.06
C SER A 424 14.95 3.02 -0.74
N GLY A 425 14.99 4.14 -1.47
CA GLY A 425 13.97 5.18 -1.33
C GLY A 425 12.56 4.68 -1.62
N LEU A 426 12.41 3.82 -2.62
CA LEU A 426 11.11 3.21 -2.95
C LEU A 426 10.63 2.27 -1.84
N GLU A 427 11.53 1.48 -1.26
CA GLU A 427 11.21 0.61 -0.11
C GLU A 427 10.79 1.44 1.11
N VAL A 428 11.45 2.58 1.37
CA VAL A 428 11.04 3.50 2.44
C VAL A 428 9.63 4.04 2.15
N ALA A 429 9.35 4.50 0.94
CA ALA A 429 8.03 4.97 0.55
C ALA A 429 6.96 3.88 0.73
N GLN A 430 7.29 2.65 0.35
CA GLN A 430 6.41 1.50 0.49
C GLN A 430 6.09 1.22 1.96
N GLU A 431 7.09 1.24 2.84
CA GLU A 431 6.91 1.06 4.27
C GLU A 431 6.09 2.19 4.90
N MET A 432 6.31 3.43 4.47
CA MET A 432 5.54 4.59 4.97
C MET A 432 4.05 4.46 4.65
N LEU A 433 3.70 3.95 3.48
CA LEU A 433 2.30 3.79 3.10
C LEU A 433 1.64 2.64 3.87
N ALA A 434 2.40 1.64 4.28
CA ALA A 434 1.90 0.48 5.04
C ALA A 434 1.59 0.81 6.51
N HIS A 435 2.06 1.96 6.99
CA HIS A 435 1.88 2.38 8.41
C HIS A 435 0.87 3.50 8.63
#